data_965435e57e3ca3b5070c48836f67bf08
#
_entry.id   965435e57e3ca3b5070c48836f67bf08
#
_cell.length_a   1.000
_cell.length_b   1.000
_cell.length_c   1.000
_cell.angle_alpha   90.00
_cell.angle_beta   90.00
_cell.angle_gamma   90.00
#
_symmetry.space_group_name_H-M   'P 1'
#
loop_
_entity.id
_entity.type
_entity.pdbx_description
1 polymer ?
#
loop_
_entity_poly.entity_id
_entity_poly.type
_entity_poly.pdbx_seq_one_letter_code
_entity_poly.pdbx_strand_id
1 'polypeptide(L)'
;MELVHGNPGPGGWGAILMYRNHKKEISGAKLDTTNNIMELTAVVEALKLIKFPCSIKVYSDSAYVINGFTQGWIYNWMKKGWKTTDDSPVKNKELWQTLYQFTQIHKIEFIKVKGHSDNEYNNRCDELARNAILNLKSN
;
A
#
# COMPACT_ATOMS: atom_id res chain seq x y z
N MET A 1 -12.70 -4.23 8.83
CA MET A 1 -11.70 -4.94 8.01
C MET A 1 -10.33 -4.33 8.23
N GLU A 2 -9.33 -5.15 8.24
CA GLU A 2 -7.95 -4.72 8.45
C GLU A 2 -7.08 -5.14 7.28
N LEU A 3 -6.15 -4.27 6.91
CA LEU A 3 -5.17 -4.52 5.88
C LEU A 3 -3.79 -4.22 6.43
N VAL A 4 -2.88 -5.17 6.31
CA VAL A 4 -1.48 -4.99 6.66
C VAL A 4 -0.65 -5.23 5.41
N HIS A 5 0.33 -4.37 5.14
CA HIS A 5 1.26 -4.60 4.05
C HIS A 5 2.67 -4.25 4.46
N GLY A 6 3.63 -4.85 3.81
CA GLY A 6 5.04 -4.59 4.01
C GLY A 6 5.82 -4.89 2.76
N ASN A 7 7.06 -4.42 2.75
CA ASN A 7 7.89 -4.52 1.56
C ASN A 7 9.37 -4.50 1.98
N PRO A 8 10.09 -5.63 1.86
CA PRO A 8 11.49 -5.71 2.27
C PRO A 8 12.46 -5.00 1.33
N GLY A 9 11.97 -4.57 0.15
CA GLY A 9 12.82 -3.88 -0.81
C GLY A 9 12.16 -3.77 -2.17
N PRO A 10 12.86 -3.21 -3.17
CA PRO A 10 12.32 -3.08 -4.52
C PRO A 10 11.97 -4.42 -5.14
N GLY A 11 10.89 -4.46 -5.89
CA GLY A 11 10.51 -5.62 -6.69
C GLY A 11 9.36 -6.43 -6.16
N GLY A 12 9.02 -6.37 -4.87
CA GLY A 12 7.95 -7.19 -4.31
C GLY A 12 7.06 -6.47 -3.32
N TRP A 13 5.88 -7.01 -3.12
CA TRP A 13 4.93 -6.50 -2.14
C TRP A 13 4.11 -7.66 -1.57
N GLY A 14 3.61 -7.48 -0.35
CA GLY A 14 2.72 -8.43 0.30
C GLY A 14 1.69 -7.70 1.12
N ALA A 15 0.51 -8.31 1.25
CA ALA A 15 -0.58 -7.74 2.04
C ALA A 15 -1.44 -8.84 2.62
N ILE A 16 -2.06 -8.54 3.76
CA ILE A 16 -2.97 -9.45 4.46
C ILE A 16 -4.27 -8.69 4.72
N LEU A 17 -5.36 -9.25 4.22
CA LEU A 17 -6.71 -8.75 4.47
C LEU A 17 -7.34 -9.61 5.57
N MET A 18 -7.91 -8.96 6.59
CA MET A 18 -8.55 -9.66 7.70
C MET A 18 -9.95 -9.11 7.93
N TYR A 19 -10.91 -10.00 8.00
CA TYR A 19 -12.30 -9.67 8.30
C TYR A 19 -12.90 -10.78 9.15
N ARG A 20 -13.20 -10.48 10.41
CA ARG A 20 -13.68 -11.48 11.39
C ARG A 20 -12.67 -12.63 11.48
N ASN A 21 -13.10 -13.86 11.16
CA ASN A 21 -12.22 -15.05 11.20
C ASN A 21 -11.57 -15.35 9.85
N HIS A 22 -11.80 -14.50 8.84
CA HIS A 22 -11.27 -14.72 7.50
C HIS A 22 -9.97 -13.93 7.32
N LYS A 23 -8.99 -14.58 6.73
CA LYS A 23 -7.71 -13.97 6.41
C LYS A 23 -7.32 -14.34 4.99
N LYS A 24 -6.94 -13.36 4.20
CA LYS A 24 -6.47 -13.58 2.84
C LYS A 24 -5.12 -12.90 2.65
N GLU A 25 -4.17 -13.68 2.15
CA GLU A 25 -2.82 -13.18 1.84
C GLU A 25 -2.70 -12.99 0.35
N ILE A 26 -2.12 -11.87 -0.07
CA ILE A 26 -1.84 -11.58 -1.48
C ILE A 26 -0.43 -11.04 -1.60
N SER A 27 0.16 -11.21 -2.78
CA SER A 27 1.51 -10.73 -3.04
C SER A 27 1.73 -10.57 -4.54
N GLY A 28 2.78 -9.84 -4.88
CA GLY A 28 3.18 -9.67 -6.26
C GLY A 28 4.60 -9.12 -6.35
N ALA A 29 5.12 -9.11 -7.57
CA ALA A 29 6.47 -8.63 -7.83
C ALA A 29 6.58 -8.07 -9.25
N LYS A 30 7.56 -7.17 -9.44
CA LYS A 30 7.91 -6.62 -10.75
C LYS A 30 9.42 -6.53 -10.86
N LEU A 31 9.95 -6.79 -12.06
CA LEU A 31 11.38 -6.70 -12.31
C LEU A 31 11.89 -5.26 -12.29
N ASP A 32 11.10 -4.33 -12.81
CA ASP A 32 11.49 -2.93 -12.94
C ASP A 32 10.51 -2.05 -12.15
N THR A 33 10.88 -1.72 -10.91
CA THR A 33 10.00 -0.97 -10.02
C THR A 33 10.82 -0.30 -8.90
N THR A 34 10.13 0.44 -8.05
CA THR A 34 10.72 1.05 -6.86
C THR A 34 10.00 0.57 -5.61
N ASN A 35 10.65 0.76 -4.46
CA ASN A 35 10.05 0.44 -3.17
C ASN A 35 8.72 1.18 -2.97
N ASN A 36 8.69 2.47 -3.29
CA ASN A 36 7.48 3.29 -3.13
C ASN A 36 6.33 2.79 -4.00
N ILE A 37 6.63 2.38 -5.24
CA ILE A 37 5.61 1.81 -6.13
C ILE A 37 5.05 0.52 -5.54
N MET A 38 5.91 -0.34 -5.00
CA MET A 38 5.48 -1.61 -4.43
C MET A 38 4.62 -1.41 -3.18
N GLU A 39 4.96 -0.43 -2.35
CA GLU A 39 4.17 -0.13 -1.16
C GLU A 39 2.78 0.39 -1.51
N LEU A 40 2.67 1.29 -2.48
CA LEU A 40 1.38 1.77 -2.96
C LEU A 40 0.58 0.65 -3.63
N THR A 41 1.26 -0.17 -4.43
CA THR A 41 0.62 -1.28 -5.16
C THR A 41 -0.01 -2.28 -4.20
N ALA A 42 0.66 -2.60 -3.10
CA ALA A 42 0.12 -3.53 -2.10
C ALA A 42 -1.24 -3.05 -1.57
N VAL A 43 -1.35 -1.78 -1.25
CA VAL A 43 -2.61 -1.21 -0.74
C VAL A 43 -3.68 -1.20 -1.83
N VAL A 44 -3.32 -0.75 -3.04
CA VAL A 44 -4.25 -0.69 -4.16
C VAL A 44 -4.81 -2.08 -4.50
N GLU A 45 -3.93 -3.07 -4.63
CA GLU A 45 -4.35 -4.42 -4.98
C GLU A 45 -5.23 -5.07 -3.90
N ALA A 46 -4.91 -4.80 -2.64
CA ALA A 46 -5.73 -5.30 -1.54
C ALA A 46 -7.13 -4.64 -1.53
N LEU A 47 -7.19 -3.33 -1.71
CA LEU A 47 -8.46 -2.60 -1.71
C LEU A 47 -9.35 -3.00 -2.90
N LYS A 48 -8.76 -3.36 -4.03
CA LYS A 48 -9.53 -3.86 -5.19
C LYS A 48 -10.32 -5.12 -4.87
N LEU A 49 -9.91 -5.90 -3.90
CA LEU A 49 -10.60 -7.14 -3.53
C LEU A 49 -11.84 -6.90 -2.68
N ILE A 50 -12.00 -5.71 -2.13
CA ILE A 50 -13.12 -5.37 -1.25
C ILE A 50 -14.28 -4.87 -2.12
N LYS A 51 -15.37 -5.64 -2.16
CA LYS A 51 -16.47 -5.42 -3.10
C LYS A 51 -17.61 -4.56 -2.56
N PHE A 52 -17.60 -4.26 -1.25
CA PHE A 52 -18.67 -3.47 -0.61
C PHE A 52 -18.05 -2.30 0.15
N PRO A 53 -18.73 -1.13 0.21
CA PRO A 53 -18.26 -0.06 1.08
C PRO A 53 -18.16 -0.54 2.52
N CYS A 54 -17.03 -0.25 3.17
CA CYS A 54 -16.82 -0.65 4.56
C CYS A 54 -15.80 0.25 5.26
N SER A 55 -15.69 0.07 6.57
CA SER A 55 -14.65 0.72 7.37
C SER A 55 -13.40 -0.16 7.37
N ILE A 56 -12.26 0.43 7.05
CA ILE A 56 -11.01 -0.30 6.88
C ILE A 56 -9.91 0.39 7.66
N LYS A 57 -9.13 -0.38 8.40
CA LYS A 57 -7.89 0.10 9.02
C LYS A 57 -6.72 -0.43 8.23
N VAL A 58 -5.91 0.47 7.67
CA VAL A 58 -4.71 0.12 6.91
C VAL A 58 -3.50 0.32 7.80
N TYR A 59 -2.82 -0.78 8.11
CA TYR A 59 -1.60 -0.78 8.92
C TYR A 59 -0.40 -0.90 7.99
N SER A 60 0.55 0.01 8.13
CA SER A 60 1.74 0.01 7.29
C SER A 60 2.95 0.56 8.03
N ASP A 61 4.12 -0.02 7.77
CA ASP A 61 5.38 0.56 8.23
C ASP A 61 5.92 1.61 7.24
N SER A 62 5.25 1.82 6.12
CA SER A 62 5.67 2.78 5.11
C SER A 62 5.24 4.19 5.48
N ALA A 63 6.20 5.03 5.83
CA ALA A 63 5.94 6.45 6.04
C ALA A 63 5.41 7.12 4.77
N TYR A 64 5.88 6.69 3.62
CA TYR A 64 5.47 7.24 2.33
C TYR A 64 3.95 7.10 2.12
N VAL A 65 3.43 5.89 2.30
CA VAL A 65 1.99 5.63 2.11
C VAL A 65 1.16 6.35 3.18
N ILE A 66 1.55 6.20 4.45
CA ILE A 66 0.77 6.75 5.56
C ILE A 66 0.78 8.28 5.51
N ASN A 67 1.92 8.90 5.29
CA ASN A 67 2.05 10.36 5.30
C ASN A 67 1.33 11.01 4.12
N GLY A 68 1.18 10.32 3.00
CA GLY A 68 0.40 10.83 1.89
C GLY A 68 -1.00 11.25 2.30
N PHE A 69 -1.59 10.54 3.26
CA PHE A 69 -2.91 10.87 3.80
C PHE A 69 -2.85 11.63 5.11
N THR A 70 -2.04 11.19 6.07
CA THR A 70 -2.03 11.80 7.41
C THR A 70 -1.34 13.16 7.44
N GLN A 71 -0.39 13.42 6.55
CA GLN A 71 0.27 14.73 6.44
C GLN A 71 -0.36 15.60 5.34
N GLY A 72 -1.42 15.12 4.71
CA GLY A 72 -2.17 15.90 3.75
C GLY A 72 -1.51 16.10 2.40
N TRP A 73 -0.50 15.31 2.03
CA TRP A 73 0.19 15.44 0.75
C TRP A 73 -0.78 15.34 -0.43
N ILE A 74 -1.66 14.37 -0.38
CA ILE A 74 -2.58 14.09 -1.50
C ILE A 74 -3.54 15.26 -1.72
N TYR A 75 -3.98 15.91 -0.65
CA TYR A 75 -4.89 17.06 -0.72
C TYR A 75 -4.17 18.29 -1.30
N ASN A 76 -2.90 18.47 -0.95
CA ASN A 76 -2.09 19.54 -1.53
C ASN A 76 -1.84 19.31 -3.01
N TRP A 77 -1.54 18.09 -3.42
CA TRP A 77 -1.36 17.75 -4.83
C TRP A 77 -2.63 18.00 -5.63
N MET A 78 -3.78 17.64 -5.08
CA MET A 78 -5.07 17.89 -5.73
C MET A 78 -5.31 19.38 -5.99
N LYS A 79 -4.98 20.21 -5.02
CA LYS A 79 -5.13 21.67 -5.16
C LYS A 79 -4.20 22.24 -6.22
N LYS A 80 -3.05 21.62 -6.45
CA LYS A 80 -2.05 22.08 -7.42
C LYS A 80 -2.12 21.36 -8.76
N GLY A 81 -3.21 20.62 -9.01
CA GLY A 81 -3.39 19.91 -10.26
C GLY A 81 -2.43 18.73 -10.43
N TRP A 82 -2.05 18.10 -9.31
CA TRP A 82 -1.13 16.95 -9.29
C TRP A 82 0.27 17.28 -9.81
N LYS A 83 0.73 18.47 -9.49
CA LYS A 83 2.08 18.94 -9.81
C LYS A 83 2.84 19.31 -8.56
N THR A 84 4.16 19.18 -8.63
CA THR A 84 5.05 19.61 -7.57
C THR A 84 5.30 21.12 -7.66
N THR A 85 6.09 21.66 -6.72
CA THR A 85 6.39 23.10 -6.69
C THR A 85 7.17 23.58 -7.92
N ASP A 86 7.90 22.67 -8.59
CA ASP A 86 8.65 23.00 -9.81
C ASP A 86 7.87 22.66 -11.08
N ASP A 87 6.55 22.49 -10.98
CA ASP A 87 5.63 22.22 -12.09
C ASP A 87 5.81 20.84 -12.73
N SER A 88 6.53 19.93 -12.06
CA SER A 88 6.68 18.54 -12.51
C SER A 88 5.50 17.69 -12.04
N PRO A 89 5.13 16.63 -12.77
CA PRO A 89 4.08 15.72 -12.29
C PRO A 89 4.48 15.05 -10.98
N VAL A 90 3.50 14.83 -10.10
CA VAL A 90 3.71 14.09 -8.86
C VAL A 90 4.10 12.65 -9.20
N LYS A 91 5.16 12.14 -8.55
CA LYS A 91 5.58 10.74 -8.72
C LYS A 91 4.48 9.79 -8.28
N ASN A 92 4.26 8.74 -9.06
CA ASN A 92 3.27 7.70 -8.78
C ASN A 92 1.84 8.26 -8.73
N LYS A 93 1.60 9.32 -9.49
CA LYS A 93 0.32 10.04 -9.51
C LYS A 93 -0.87 9.11 -9.68
N GLU A 94 -0.82 8.18 -10.62
CA GLU A 94 -1.94 7.28 -10.91
C GLU A 94 -2.29 6.39 -9.73
N LEU A 95 -1.26 5.85 -9.04
CA LEU A 95 -1.47 5.04 -7.85
C LEU A 95 -2.10 5.86 -6.73
N TRP A 96 -1.61 7.08 -6.51
CA TRP A 96 -2.16 7.97 -5.50
C TRP A 96 -3.62 8.35 -5.80
N GLN A 97 -3.93 8.61 -7.07
CA GLN A 97 -5.30 8.94 -7.48
C GLN A 97 -6.23 7.76 -7.26
N THR A 98 -5.77 6.54 -7.55
CA THR A 98 -6.54 5.33 -7.30
C THR A 98 -6.82 5.16 -5.81
N LEU A 99 -5.81 5.35 -4.97
CA LEU A 99 -5.99 5.29 -3.51
C LEU A 99 -6.98 6.33 -3.01
N TYR A 100 -6.89 7.54 -3.53
CA TYR A 100 -7.84 8.60 -3.16
C TYR A 100 -9.27 8.18 -3.49
N GLN A 101 -9.50 7.57 -4.65
CA GLN A 101 -10.83 7.08 -5.03
C GLN A 101 -11.37 6.06 -4.04
N PHE A 102 -10.51 5.15 -3.55
CA PHE A 102 -10.92 4.19 -2.53
C PHE A 102 -11.32 4.86 -1.23
N THR A 103 -10.70 6.00 -0.87
CA THR A 103 -11.09 6.73 0.34
C THR A 103 -12.46 7.39 0.19
N GLN A 104 -12.96 7.53 -1.02
CA GLN A 104 -14.31 8.07 -1.27
C GLN A 104 -15.36 6.97 -1.24
N ILE A 105 -14.95 5.71 -1.41
CA ILE A 105 -15.85 4.55 -1.38
C ILE A 105 -15.93 3.96 0.03
N HIS A 106 -14.77 3.84 0.69
CA HIS A 106 -14.64 3.23 2.02
C HIS A 106 -14.23 4.29 3.04
N LYS A 107 -14.56 4.04 4.30
CA LYS A 107 -14.00 4.82 5.39
C LYS A 107 -12.67 4.20 5.79
N ILE A 108 -11.57 4.84 5.43
CA ILE A 108 -10.22 4.28 5.63
C ILE A 108 -9.46 5.09 6.66
N GLU A 109 -8.91 4.39 7.65
CA GLU A 109 -8.00 4.95 8.64
C GLU A 109 -6.60 4.39 8.35
N PHE A 110 -5.62 5.27 8.16
CA PHE A 110 -4.23 4.88 7.90
C PHE A 110 -3.43 4.94 9.19
N ILE A 111 -2.82 3.83 9.58
CA ILE A 111 -2.14 3.67 10.86
C ILE A 111 -0.69 3.25 10.61
N LYS A 112 0.25 4.11 11.05
CA LYS A 112 1.68 3.81 10.96
C LYS A 112 2.06 2.80 12.04
N VAL A 113 2.72 1.72 11.65
CA VAL A 113 3.28 0.73 12.58
C VAL A 113 4.80 0.72 12.46
N LYS A 114 5.47 0.22 13.49
CA LYS A 114 6.92 0.03 13.45
C LYS A 114 7.26 -1.11 12.50
N GLY A 115 8.21 -0.88 11.62
CA GLY A 115 8.83 -1.95 10.87
C GLY A 115 9.69 -2.77 11.81
N HIS A 116 9.80 -4.05 11.56
CA HIS A 116 10.61 -5.04 12.29
C HIS A 116 10.02 -5.56 13.61
N SER A 117 10.49 -6.68 13.94
CA SER A 117 10.54 -7.46 15.19
C SER A 117 9.23 -7.96 15.76
N ASP A 118 8.34 -7.12 16.21
CA ASP A 118 7.23 -7.60 17.03
C ASP A 118 5.89 -7.68 16.31
N ASN A 119 5.82 -7.20 15.06
CA ASN A 119 4.57 -7.25 14.30
C ASN A 119 4.56 -8.48 13.40
N GLU A 120 3.87 -9.50 13.84
CA GLU A 120 3.72 -10.77 13.12
C GLU A 120 3.18 -10.58 11.71
N TYR A 121 2.18 -9.73 11.54
CA TYR A 121 1.57 -9.51 10.22
C TYR A 121 2.51 -8.76 9.29
N ASN A 122 3.23 -7.79 9.80
CA ASN A 122 4.20 -7.06 8.99
C ASN A 122 5.32 -7.99 8.53
N ASN A 123 5.80 -8.86 9.41
CA ASN A 123 6.83 -9.86 9.07
C ASN A 123 6.32 -10.84 8.02
N ARG A 124 5.06 -11.25 8.12
CA ARG A 124 4.45 -12.13 7.13
C ARG A 124 4.34 -11.44 5.76
N CYS A 125 3.99 -10.16 5.73
CA CYS A 125 3.94 -9.40 4.49
C CYS A 125 5.31 -9.33 3.81
N ASP A 126 6.36 -9.12 4.60
CA ASP A 126 7.74 -9.12 4.09
C ASP A 126 8.11 -10.48 3.49
N GLU A 127 7.72 -11.57 4.15
CA GLU A 127 7.94 -12.93 3.65
C GLU A 127 7.20 -13.17 2.33
N LEU A 128 5.93 -12.74 2.26
CA LEU A 128 5.14 -12.84 1.04
C LEU A 128 5.81 -12.08 -0.12
N ALA A 129 6.31 -10.88 0.17
CA ALA A 129 6.98 -10.07 -0.84
C ALA A 129 8.27 -10.73 -1.33
N ARG A 130 9.08 -11.26 -0.41
CA ARG A 130 10.31 -11.97 -0.79
C ARG A 130 10.04 -13.19 -1.63
N ASN A 131 9.02 -13.98 -1.27
CA ASN A 131 8.63 -15.16 -2.02
C ASN A 131 8.13 -14.79 -3.42
N ALA A 132 7.41 -13.69 -3.56
CA ALA A 132 6.94 -13.21 -4.85
C ALA A 132 8.11 -12.84 -5.76
N ILE A 133 9.15 -12.20 -5.21
CA ILE A 133 10.37 -11.87 -5.96
C ILE A 133 11.07 -13.14 -6.42
N LEU A 134 11.22 -14.13 -5.55
CA LEU A 134 11.85 -15.40 -5.88
C LEU A 134 11.10 -16.11 -7.00
N ASN A 135 9.78 -16.15 -6.94
CA ASN A 135 8.95 -16.77 -7.97
C ASN A 135 9.08 -16.05 -9.32
N LEU A 136 9.19 -14.74 -9.29
CA LEU A 136 9.40 -13.95 -10.51
C LEU A 136 10.73 -14.28 -11.18
N LYS A 137 11.78 -14.45 -10.38
CA LYS A 137 13.12 -14.75 -10.88
C LYS A 137 13.27 -16.19 -11.37
N SER A 138 12.45 -17.11 -10.87
CA SER A 138 12.51 -18.52 -11.26
C SER A 138 11.82 -18.81 -12.60
N ASN A 139 11.05 -17.87 -13.09
CA ASN A 139 10.33 -18.00 -14.35
C ASN A 139 11.14 -17.35 -15.50
#